data_387aaea5461401c2df0279c20d7d1179
#
_entry.id   387aaea5461401c2df0279c20d7d1179
#
_cell.length_a   1.000
_cell.length_b   1.000
_cell.length_c   1.000
_cell.angle_alpha   90.00
_cell.angle_beta   90.00
_cell.angle_gamma   90.00
#
_symmetry.space_group_name_H-M   'P 1'
#
loop_
_entity.id
_entity.type
_entity.pdbx_description
1 polymer ?
#
loop_
_entity_poly.entity_id
_entity_poly.type
_entity_poly.pdbx_seq_one_letter_code
_entity_poly.pdbx_strand_id
1 'polypeptide(L)'
;MRSETVRTKTRATIEDLYKVEGKAELVNGEIVRMAPAGDEPGAASVEIVVRLRDYARRMKRGRAYGDGTGFHVNLPHREAFSPDAAYHIGPRTGMRFLEGAPVFAVEVRSESDYGPSAERAMAEKRADYFACGTLVVWDVDLLSEDVITSYKASDPEHPVIFRRGESADAETAFITQPPFQPCGESPRPCT
;
A
#
# COMPACT_ATOMS: atom_id res chain seq x y z
N MET A 1 1.97 49.03 11.90
CA MET A 1 2.23 47.87 11.05
C MET A 1 2.36 46.64 11.95
N ARG A 2 1.37 45.75 11.93
CA ARG A 2 1.47 44.47 12.67
C ARG A 2 2.14 43.49 11.72
N SER A 3 3.28 42.95 12.15
CA SER A 3 3.97 41.85 11.47
C SER A 3 3.12 40.58 11.65
N GLU A 4 2.49 40.10 10.59
CA GLU A 4 1.90 38.77 10.55
C GLU A 4 3.04 37.77 10.52
N THR A 5 3.23 37.07 11.62
CA THR A 5 4.12 35.92 11.68
C THR A 5 3.46 34.79 10.91
N VAL A 6 3.90 34.54 9.69
CA VAL A 6 3.52 33.34 8.94
C VAL A 6 4.06 32.14 9.71
N ARG A 7 3.18 31.41 10.41
CA ARG A 7 3.50 30.11 10.99
C ARG A 7 3.65 29.11 9.85
N THR A 8 4.85 28.85 9.41
CA THR A 8 5.17 27.72 8.55
C THR A 8 4.84 26.44 9.31
N LYS A 9 3.82 25.69 8.87
CA LYS A 9 3.49 24.37 9.42
C LYS A 9 4.70 23.47 9.15
N THR A 10 5.38 23.02 10.17
CA THR A 10 6.53 22.11 10.04
C THR A 10 6.03 20.80 9.45
N ARG A 11 6.63 20.34 8.36
CA ARG A 11 6.32 19.03 7.78
C ARG A 11 6.74 17.94 8.75
N ALA A 12 5.86 16.95 8.95
CA ALA A 12 6.19 15.73 9.68
C ALA A 12 7.21 14.90 8.89
N THR A 13 8.00 14.13 9.59
CA THR A 13 9.03 13.25 9.05
C THR A 13 8.71 11.78 9.34
N ILE A 14 9.43 10.86 8.70
CA ILE A 14 9.31 9.44 8.99
C ILE A 14 9.61 9.12 10.47
N GLU A 15 10.54 9.86 11.10
CA GLU A 15 10.86 9.72 12.53
C GLU A 15 9.71 10.20 13.43
N ASP A 16 8.90 11.15 12.97
CA ASP A 16 7.70 11.55 13.69
C ASP A 16 6.61 10.49 13.53
N LEU A 17 6.51 9.86 12.35
CA LEU A 17 5.58 8.75 12.13
C LEU A 17 5.88 7.54 13.03
N TYR A 18 7.16 7.24 13.32
CA TYR A 18 7.53 6.17 14.26
C TYR A 18 7.05 6.40 15.70
N LYS A 19 6.73 7.62 16.07
CA LYS A 19 6.21 7.97 17.42
C LYS A 19 4.70 7.86 17.52
N VAL A 20 4.04 7.58 16.38
CA VAL A 20 2.57 7.51 16.30
C VAL A 20 2.08 6.15 16.77
N GLU A 21 1.11 6.15 17.68
CA GLU A 21 0.39 4.94 18.06
C GLU A 21 -0.71 4.64 17.03
N GLY A 22 -0.83 3.38 16.64
CA GLY A 22 -1.81 2.90 15.68
C GLY A 22 -1.37 3.05 14.23
N LYS A 23 -2.29 2.73 13.31
CA LYS A 23 -2.06 2.78 11.87
C LYS A 23 -2.03 4.23 11.37
N ALA A 24 -0.98 4.58 10.65
CA ALA A 24 -0.85 5.91 10.04
C ALA A 24 0.07 5.88 8.82
N GLU A 25 -0.12 6.86 7.93
CA GLU A 25 0.72 7.11 6.76
C GLU A 25 1.27 8.54 6.79
N LEU A 26 2.33 8.81 6.02
CA LEU A 26 2.90 10.14 5.87
C LEU A 26 2.66 10.63 4.44
N VAL A 27 1.74 11.60 4.31
CA VAL A 27 1.28 12.13 3.03
C VAL A 27 1.33 13.65 3.06
N ASN A 28 1.94 14.28 2.07
CA ASN A 28 2.14 15.75 1.97
C ASN A 28 2.82 16.38 3.20
N GLY A 29 3.64 15.59 3.92
CA GLY A 29 4.26 16.02 5.18
C GLY A 29 3.29 16.08 6.35
N GLU A 30 2.15 15.38 6.27
CA GLU A 30 1.17 15.24 7.33
C GLU A 30 1.00 13.78 7.72
N ILE A 31 0.86 13.51 9.00
CA ILE A 31 0.55 12.18 9.52
C ILE A 31 -0.95 11.97 9.41
N VAL A 32 -1.34 11.06 8.52
CA VAL A 32 -2.72 10.64 8.29
C VAL A 32 -2.99 9.38 9.12
N ARG A 33 -3.79 9.53 10.18
CA ARG A 33 -4.18 8.41 11.06
C ARG A 33 -5.38 7.69 10.49
N MET A 34 -5.41 6.38 10.62
CA MET A 34 -6.52 5.54 10.19
C MET A 34 -7.22 4.93 11.41
N ALA A 35 -8.54 4.79 11.33
CA ALA A 35 -9.31 4.07 12.34
C ALA A 35 -8.98 2.57 12.32
N PRO A 36 -9.18 1.85 13.42
CA PRO A 36 -9.15 0.39 13.40
C PRO A 36 -10.17 -0.17 12.38
N ALA A 37 -9.83 -1.27 11.74
CA ALA A 37 -10.74 -1.97 10.84
C ALA A 37 -11.96 -2.51 11.61
N GLY A 38 -13.13 -2.53 10.95
CA GLY A 38 -14.30 -3.25 11.45
C GLY A 38 -14.14 -4.76 11.34
N ASP A 39 -15.17 -5.51 11.75
CA ASP A 39 -15.18 -6.98 11.78
C ASP A 39 -14.88 -7.58 10.39
N GLU A 40 -15.72 -7.32 9.40
CA GLU A 40 -15.61 -7.88 8.06
C GLU A 40 -14.31 -7.46 7.33
N PRO A 41 -13.92 -6.17 7.28
CA PRO A 41 -12.65 -5.77 6.67
C PRO A 41 -11.44 -6.39 7.38
N GLY A 42 -11.46 -6.47 8.71
CA GLY A 42 -10.40 -7.11 9.48
C GLY A 42 -10.27 -8.59 9.17
N ALA A 43 -11.39 -9.34 9.13
CA ALA A 43 -11.40 -10.75 8.78
C ALA A 43 -10.90 -11.00 7.35
N ALA A 44 -11.34 -10.20 6.39
CA ALA A 44 -10.89 -10.28 4.99
C ALA A 44 -9.39 -10.04 4.86
N SER A 45 -8.86 -9.01 5.54
CA SER A 45 -7.42 -8.73 5.57
C SER A 45 -6.61 -9.92 6.09
N VAL A 46 -7.04 -10.52 7.20
CA VAL A 46 -6.38 -11.70 7.79
C VAL A 46 -6.37 -12.88 6.82
N GLU A 47 -7.51 -13.19 6.18
CA GLU A 47 -7.58 -14.29 5.21
C GLU A 47 -6.64 -14.08 4.01
N ILE A 48 -6.58 -12.86 3.48
CA ILE A 48 -5.65 -12.51 2.40
C ILE A 48 -4.20 -12.69 2.85
N VAL A 49 -3.84 -12.22 4.05
CA VAL A 49 -2.49 -12.39 4.61
C VAL A 49 -2.12 -13.86 4.75
N VAL A 50 -3.05 -14.72 5.17
CA VAL A 50 -2.83 -16.18 5.26
C VAL A 50 -2.51 -16.77 3.89
N ARG A 51 -3.26 -16.39 2.83
CA ARG A 51 -3.00 -16.83 1.45
C ARG A 51 -1.65 -16.35 0.94
N LEU A 52 -1.31 -15.08 1.18
CA LEU A 52 -0.01 -14.51 0.81
C LEU A 52 1.15 -15.20 1.55
N ARG A 53 0.98 -15.52 2.82
CA ARG A 53 1.98 -16.26 3.60
C ARG A 53 2.22 -17.67 3.04
N ASP A 54 1.16 -18.37 2.68
CA ASP A 54 1.27 -19.71 2.10
C ASP A 54 1.91 -19.64 0.71
N TYR A 55 1.59 -18.62 -0.07
CA TYR A 55 2.30 -18.31 -1.33
C TYR A 55 3.80 -18.08 -1.07
N ALA A 56 4.17 -17.22 -0.14
CA ALA A 56 5.57 -16.92 0.19
C ALA A 56 6.36 -18.18 0.60
N ARG A 57 5.71 -19.08 1.37
CA ARG A 57 6.30 -20.37 1.76
C ARG A 57 6.51 -21.29 0.57
N ARG A 58 5.53 -21.41 -0.32
CA ARG A 58 5.59 -22.22 -1.53
C ARG A 58 6.70 -21.71 -2.48
N MET A 59 6.79 -20.40 -2.67
CA MET A 59 7.78 -19.78 -3.52
C MET A 59 9.17 -19.63 -2.87
N LYS A 60 9.29 -19.88 -1.56
CA LYS A 60 10.52 -19.68 -0.77
C LYS A 60 11.13 -18.28 -0.94
N ARG A 61 10.30 -17.29 -1.20
CA ARG A 61 10.70 -15.91 -1.48
C ARG A 61 9.68 -14.93 -0.90
N GLY A 62 10.15 -13.76 -0.42
CA GLY A 62 9.29 -12.69 0.09
C GLY A 62 8.60 -13.04 1.40
N ARG A 63 7.67 -12.17 1.79
CA ARG A 63 6.86 -12.29 3.00
C ARG A 63 5.52 -11.61 2.84
N ALA A 64 4.52 -12.16 3.51
CA ALA A 64 3.25 -11.52 3.74
C ALA A 64 3.30 -10.64 4.99
N TYR A 65 2.63 -9.51 4.91
CA TYR A 65 2.46 -8.55 5.99
C TYR A 65 0.99 -8.17 6.10
N GLY A 66 0.55 -7.94 7.32
CA GLY A 66 -0.82 -7.56 7.62
C GLY A 66 -0.95 -6.07 7.95
N ASP A 67 -2.15 -5.71 8.33
CA ASP A 67 -2.53 -4.37 8.73
C ASP A 67 -1.59 -3.77 9.79
N GLY A 68 -1.35 -2.46 9.71
CA GLY A 68 -0.44 -1.75 10.60
C GLY A 68 1.05 -1.90 10.27
N THR A 69 1.43 -2.64 9.21
CA THR A 69 2.83 -2.70 8.77
C THR A 69 3.16 -1.50 7.89
N GLY A 70 4.21 -0.74 8.28
CA GLY A 70 4.66 0.44 7.54
C GLY A 70 5.68 0.11 6.45
N PHE A 71 5.55 0.79 5.31
CA PHE A 71 6.45 0.76 4.17
C PHE A 71 6.97 2.17 3.91
N HIS A 72 8.26 2.41 4.08
CA HIS A 72 8.91 3.68 3.80
C HIS A 72 9.18 3.81 2.30
N VAL A 73 8.72 4.90 1.70
CA VAL A 73 8.86 5.20 0.28
C VAL A 73 9.34 6.64 0.10
N ASN A 74 9.78 7.01 -1.09
CA ASN A 74 10.34 8.33 -1.35
C ASN A 74 9.66 8.98 -2.57
N LEU A 75 8.37 9.30 -2.42
CA LEU A 75 7.68 10.20 -3.35
C LEU A 75 7.67 11.63 -2.80
N PRO A 76 7.62 12.67 -3.64
CA PRO A 76 7.61 14.06 -3.19
C PRO A 76 6.46 14.39 -2.23
N HIS A 77 5.36 13.66 -2.33
CA HIS A 77 4.12 13.87 -1.58
C HIS A 77 3.73 12.69 -0.67
N ARG A 78 4.44 11.56 -0.73
CA ARG A 78 4.16 10.40 0.13
C ARG A 78 5.47 9.74 0.58
N GLU A 79 5.63 9.56 1.88
CA GLU A 79 6.81 8.96 2.48
C GLU A 79 6.51 7.60 3.15
N ALA A 80 5.23 7.25 3.35
CA ALA A 80 4.86 5.95 3.90
C ALA A 80 3.52 5.44 3.39
N PHE A 81 3.44 4.09 3.27
CA PHE A 81 2.19 3.33 3.13
C PHE A 81 1.97 2.42 4.33
N SER A 82 0.71 2.09 4.59
CA SER A 82 0.31 1.04 5.51
C SER A 82 -0.92 0.29 4.96
N PRO A 83 -0.73 -0.62 3.98
CA PRO A 83 -1.81 -1.40 3.40
C PRO A 83 -2.42 -2.39 4.39
N ASP A 84 -3.64 -2.86 4.13
CA ASP A 84 -4.33 -3.84 4.97
C ASP A 84 -3.73 -5.25 4.83
N ALA A 85 -3.23 -5.58 3.64
CA ALA A 85 -2.40 -6.75 3.41
C ALA A 85 -1.35 -6.46 2.34
N ALA A 86 -0.19 -7.09 2.44
CA ALA A 86 0.89 -6.87 1.49
C ALA A 86 1.79 -8.10 1.31
N TYR A 87 2.41 -8.18 0.13
CA TYR A 87 3.51 -9.10 -0.11
C TYR A 87 4.75 -8.32 -0.55
N HIS A 88 5.85 -8.53 0.17
CA HIS A 88 7.10 -7.80 -0.05
C HIS A 88 8.28 -8.74 -0.21
N ILE A 89 9.19 -8.42 -1.12
CA ILE A 89 10.36 -9.23 -1.47
C ILE A 89 11.70 -8.56 -1.17
N GLY A 90 11.68 -7.37 -0.57
CA GLY A 90 12.88 -6.64 -0.16
C GLY A 90 13.57 -7.21 1.08
N PRO A 91 14.69 -6.62 1.49
CA PRO A 91 15.47 -7.03 2.65
C PRO A 91 14.67 -6.84 3.96
N ARG A 92 15.14 -7.48 5.02
CA ARG A 92 14.61 -7.26 6.38
C ARG A 92 15.14 -5.96 6.96
N THR A 93 14.29 -5.24 7.65
CA THR A 93 14.60 -3.97 8.31
C THR A 93 14.54 -4.04 9.85
N GLY A 94 14.39 -5.25 10.39
CA GLY A 94 14.27 -5.46 11.85
C GLY A 94 12.98 -4.88 12.41
N MET A 95 13.10 -3.91 13.31
CA MET A 95 11.95 -3.25 13.96
C MET A 95 11.53 -1.95 13.25
N ARG A 96 12.17 -1.60 12.15
CA ARG A 96 11.87 -0.41 11.34
C ARG A 96 10.86 -0.75 10.24
N PHE A 97 10.26 0.26 9.62
CA PHE A 97 9.43 0.10 8.43
C PHE A 97 10.23 -0.60 7.32
N LEU A 98 9.52 -1.29 6.45
CA LEU A 98 10.12 -1.89 5.26
C LEU A 98 10.56 -0.80 4.29
N GLU A 99 11.67 -1.00 3.62
CA GLU A 99 12.16 -0.06 2.60
C GLU A 99 11.54 -0.40 1.24
N GLY A 100 10.96 0.61 0.60
CA GLY A 100 10.25 0.51 -0.66
C GLY A 100 8.81 -0.01 -0.52
N ALA A 101 8.03 0.13 -1.56
CA ALA A 101 6.65 -0.36 -1.59
C ALA A 101 6.61 -1.90 -1.69
N PRO A 102 5.52 -2.54 -1.23
CA PRO A 102 5.31 -3.96 -1.46
C PRO A 102 5.08 -4.22 -2.96
N VAL A 103 5.45 -5.41 -3.44
CA VAL A 103 5.17 -5.80 -4.84
C VAL A 103 3.69 -6.07 -5.09
N PHE A 104 2.95 -6.37 -4.03
CA PHE A 104 1.50 -6.53 -4.03
C PHE A 104 0.92 -5.87 -2.79
N ALA A 105 -0.04 -4.98 -2.98
CA ALA A 105 -0.76 -4.27 -1.93
C ALA A 105 -2.26 -4.57 -2.01
N VAL A 106 -2.90 -4.59 -0.86
CA VAL A 106 -4.35 -4.77 -0.73
C VAL A 106 -4.89 -3.69 0.18
N GLU A 107 -5.91 -3.00 -0.29
CA GLU A 107 -6.73 -2.07 0.47
C GLU A 107 -8.13 -2.66 0.59
N VAL A 108 -8.61 -2.86 1.81
CA VAL A 108 -9.96 -3.37 2.10
C VAL A 108 -10.82 -2.21 2.55
N ARG A 109 -11.89 -1.93 1.82
CA ARG A 109 -12.77 -0.80 2.10
C ARG A 109 -13.44 -0.93 3.45
N SER A 110 -13.49 0.17 4.18
CA SER A 110 -14.30 0.39 5.38
C SER A 110 -15.46 1.34 5.09
N GLU A 111 -16.32 1.59 6.07
CA GLU A 111 -17.52 2.44 5.88
C GLU A 111 -17.20 3.85 5.37
N SER A 112 -16.01 4.38 5.65
CA SER A 112 -15.59 5.72 5.20
C SER A 112 -15.06 5.77 3.78
N ASP A 113 -14.85 4.62 3.11
CA ASP A 113 -14.14 4.51 1.84
C ASP A 113 -15.07 4.53 0.62
N TYR A 114 -16.22 5.18 0.77
CA TYR A 114 -17.23 5.32 -0.28
C TYR A 114 -17.49 6.78 -0.65
N GLY A 115 -17.92 6.97 -1.89
CA GLY A 115 -18.27 8.28 -2.45
C GLY A 115 -17.09 8.94 -3.20
N PRO A 116 -17.39 10.03 -3.95
CA PRO A 116 -16.46 10.57 -4.95
C PRO A 116 -15.10 11.04 -4.40
N SER A 117 -15.02 11.44 -3.14
CA SER A 117 -13.76 11.86 -2.51
C SER A 117 -12.90 10.67 -2.15
N ALA A 118 -13.49 9.62 -1.58
CA ALA A 118 -12.79 8.39 -1.23
C ALA A 118 -12.29 7.67 -2.49
N GLU A 119 -13.12 7.60 -3.54
CA GLU A 119 -12.70 6.99 -4.81
C GLU A 119 -11.48 7.71 -5.42
N ARG A 120 -11.45 9.05 -5.37
CA ARG A 120 -10.26 9.80 -5.84
C ARG A 120 -9.03 9.51 -4.98
N ALA A 121 -9.18 9.53 -3.65
CA ALA A 121 -8.08 9.25 -2.73
C ALA A 121 -7.51 7.83 -2.93
N MET A 122 -8.36 6.85 -3.15
CA MET A 122 -7.96 5.48 -3.46
C MET A 122 -7.25 5.38 -4.82
N ALA A 123 -7.74 6.08 -5.84
CA ALA A 123 -7.09 6.13 -7.14
C ALA A 123 -5.70 6.79 -7.06
N GLU A 124 -5.56 7.89 -6.32
CA GLU A 124 -4.29 8.55 -6.06
C GLU A 124 -3.32 7.64 -5.29
N LYS A 125 -3.78 6.99 -4.22
CA LYS A 125 -2.97 6.03 -3.45
C LYS A 125 -2.49 4.87 -4.31
N ARG A 126 -3.35 4.34 -5.19
CA ARG A 126 -3.00 3.27 -6.14
C ARG A 126 -1.94 3.73 -7.15
N ALA A 127 -2.06 4.94 -7.68
CA ALA A 127 -1.05 5.52 -8.56
C ALA A 127 0.30 5.68 -7.86
N ASP A 128 0.29 6.07 -6.58
CA ASP A 128 1.49 6.16 -5.74
C ASP A 128 2.15 4.79 -5.52
N TYR A 129 1.36 3.74 -5.28
CA TYR A 129 1.86 2.36 -5.22
C TYR A 129 2.61 1.98 -6.49
N PHE A 130 2.02 2.22 -7.65
CA PHE A 130 2.63 1.92 -8.95
C PHE A 130 3.89 2.74 -9.20
N ALA A 131 3.87 4.03 -8.86
CA ALA A 131 5.05 4.89 -8.95
C ALA A 131 6.22 4.41 -8.07
N CYS A 132 5.92 3.68 -6.99
CA CYS A 132 6.90 3.07 -6.10
C CYS A 132 7.27 1.62 -6.46
N GLY A 133 6.77 1.08 -7.58
CA GLY A 133 7.15 -0.23 -8.08
C GLY A 133 6.27 -1.39 -7.60
N THR A 134 5.14 -1.12 -6.96
CA THR A 134 4.09 -2.12 -6.74
C THR A 134 3.56 -2.60 -8.09
N LEU A 135 3.36 -3.91 -8.24
CA LEU A 135 2.91 -4.49 -9.50
C LEU A 135 1.41 -4.67 -9.60
N VAL A 136 0.81 -5.02 -8.48
CA VAL A 136 -0.62 -5.27 -8.39
C VAL A 136 -1.15 -4.64 -7.11
N VAL A 137 -2.27 -3.96 -7.25
CA VAL A 137 -3.07 -3.44 -6.13
C VAL A 137 -4.47 -4.04 -6.22
N TRP A 138 -4.91 -4.65 -5.14
CA TRP A 138 -6.30 -5.03 -4.97
C TRP A 138 -7.05 -3.99 -4.16
N ASP A 139 -8.20 -3.58 -4.69
CA ASP A 139 -9.24 -2.84 -4.00
C ASP A 139 -10.35 -3.85 -3.68
N VAL A 140 -10.60 -4.08 -2.39
CA VAL A 140 -11.53 -5.10 -1.89
C VAL A 140 -12.76 -4.40 -1.33
N ASP A 141 -13.91 -4.58 -2.00
CA ASP A 141 -15.22 -4.03 -1.61
C ASP A 141 -16.16 -5.17 -1.18
N LEU A 142 -16.30 -5.33 0.14
CA LEU A 142 -17.11 -6.40 0.71
C LEU A 142 -18.62 -6.16 0.59
N LEU A 143 -19.05 -4.93 0.25
CA LEU A 143 -20.46 -4.60 0.03
C LEU A 143 -20.88 -4.85 -1.43
N SER A 144 -19.92 -5.02 -2.35
CA SER A 144 -20.18 -5.26 -3.77
C SER A 144 -20.24 -6.75 -4.10
N GLU A 145 -20.96 -7.10 -5.17
CA GLU A 145 -20.81 -8.41 -5.83
C GLU A 145 -19.48 -8.51 -6.57
N ASP A 146 -18.94 -7.42 -7.07
CA ASP A 146 -17.60 -7.29 -7.64
C ASP A 146 -16.60 -7.05 -6.49
N VAL A 147 -16.30 -8.12 -5.74
CA VAL A 147 -15.62 -8.05 -4.43
C VAL A 147 -14.18 -7.59 -4.54
N ILE A 148 -13.46 -7.96 -5.60
CA ILE A 148 -12.06 -7.57 -5.78
C ILE A 148 -11.89 -6.93 -7.15
N THR A 149 -11.38 -5.69 -7.15
CA THR A 149 -10.89 -5.04 -8.35
C THR A 149 -9.35 -5.08 -8.33
N SER A 150 -8.77 -5.85 -9.24
CA SER A 150 -7.33 -6.06 -9.35
C SER A 150 -6.74 -5.15 -10.41
N TYR A 151 -5.96 -4.18 -10.00
CA TYR A 151 -5.23 -3.26 -10.86
C TYR A 151 -3.79 -3.72 -11.04
N LYS A 152 -3.28 -3.67 -12.27
CA LYS A 152 -1.88 -4.01 -12.60
C LYS A 152 -1.12 -2.78 -13.05
N ALA A 153 0.12 -2.60 -12.61
CA ALA A 153 0.98 -1.49 -13.03
C ALA A 153 1.22 -1.45 -14.55
N SER A 154 1.19 -2.62 -15.21
CA SER A 154 1.36 -2.73 -16.66
C SER A 154 0.14 -2.26 -17.47
N ASP A 155 -1.04 -2.24 -16.85
CA ASP A 155 -2.30 -1.82 -17.47
C ASP A 155 -3.30 -1.35 -16.40
N PRO A 156 -3.08 -0.16 -15.82
CA PRO A 156 -3.87 0.32 -14.69
C PRO A 156 -5.29 0.76 -15.06
N GLU A 157 -5.54 1.02 -16.35
CA GLU A 157 -6.83 1.48 -16.84
C GLU A 157 -7.82 0.33 -17.12
N HIS A 158 -7.33 -0.92 -17.20
CA HIS A 158 -8.16 -2.09 -17.45
C HIS A 158 -8.02 -3.12 -16.32
N PRO A 159 -8.62 -2.86 -15.15
CA PRO A 159 -8.55 -3.78 -14.03
C PRO A 159 -9.33 -5.08 -14.31
N VAL A 160 -8.92 -6.13 -13.63
CA VAL A 160 -9.65 -7.40 -13.63
C VAL A 160 -10.55 -7.43 -12.39
N ILE A 161 -11.80 -7.79 -12.58
CA ILE A 161 -12.80 -7.89 -11.52
C ILE A 161 -13.02 -9.36 -11.17
N PHE A 162 -12.99 -9.66 -9.87
CA PHE A 162 -13.37 -10.96 -9.32
C PHE A 162 -14.62 -10.82 -8.48
N ARG A 163 -15.62 -11.63 -8.79
CA ARG A 163 -16.91 -11.63 -8.13
C ARG A 163 -16.92 -12.54 -6.90
N ARG A 164 -17.93 -12.36 -6.10
CA ARG A 164 -18.17 -13.22 -4.93
C ARG A 164 -18.25 -14.70 -5.37
N GLY A 165 -17.42 -15.53 -4.74
CA GLY A 165 -17.30 -16.95 -5.07
C GLY A 165 -16.29 -17.30 -6.16
N GLU A 166 -15.70 -16.31 -6.83
CA GLU A 166 -14.60 -16.54 -7.77
C GLU A 166 -13.24 -16.61 -7.06
N SER A 167 -12.30 -17.32 -7.65
CA SER A 167 -10.92 -17.38 -7.17
C SER A 167 -10.12 -16.24 -7.76
N ALA A 168 -9.68 -15.30 -6.93
CA ALA A 168 -8.81 -14.21 -7.35
C ALA A 168 -7.36 -14.68 -7.40
N ASP A 169 -6.64 -14.30 -8.47
CA ASP A 169 -5.25 -14.62 -8.71
C ASP A 169 -4.44 -13.38 -9.06
N ALA A 170 -3.30 -13.21 -8.39
CA ALA A 170 -2.30 -12.17 -8.66
C ALA A 170 -0.91 -12.77 -8.95
N GLU A 171 -0.78 -14.09 -9.01
CA GLU A 171 0.49 -14.83 -9.05
C GLU A 171 1.35 -14.48 -10.27
N THR A 172 0.73 -14.31 -11.43
CA THR A 172 1.42 -14.00 -12.69
C THR A 172 2.17 -12.67 -12.66
N ALA A 173 1.79 -11.75 -11.77
CA ALA A 173 2.44 -10.46 -11.61
C ALA A 173 3.80 -10.56 -10.89
N PHE A 174 4.06 -11.63 -10.13
CA PHE A 174 5.24 -11.75 -9.27
C PHE A 174 6.37 -12.61 -9.84
N ILE A 175 6.08 -13.41 -10.87
CA ILE A 175 7.01 -14.42 -11.40
C ILE A 175 8.17 -13.79 -12.19
N THR A 176 8.00 -12.61 -12.75
CA THR A 176 8.92 -12.00 -13.72
C THR A 176 9.78 -10.84 -13.18
N GLN A 177 9.85 -10.65 -11.86
CA GLN A 177 10.51 -9.46 -11.33
C GLN A 177 12.04 -9.51 -11.26
N PRO A 178 12.69 -8.40 -11.71
CA PRO A 178 14.10 -8.12 -11.38
C PRO A 178 14.28 -7.86 -9.87
N PRO A 179 15.51 -7.83 -9.36
CA PRO A 179 15.78 -7.52 -7.96
C PRO A 179 15.22 -6.13 -7.58
N PHE A 180 14.80 -6.02 -6.30
CA PHE A 180 14.31 -4.81 -5.66
C PHE A 180 15.07 -3.54 -6.08
N GLN A 181 14.35 -2.54 -6.56
CA GLN A 181 14.85 -1.17 -6.74
C GLN A 181 14.11 -0.24 -5.76
N PRO A 182 14.82 0.53 -4.92
CA PRO A 182 14.18 1.51 -4.05
C PRO A 182 13.51 2.61 -4.88
N CYS A 183 12.33 3.03 -4.40
CA CYS A 183 11.55 4.12 -4.99
C CYS A 183 12.37 5.43 -4.96
N GLY A 184 12.50 6.12 -6.10
CA GLY A 184 13.17 7.42 -6.19
C GLY A 184 14.62 7.44 -6.68
N GLU A 185 15.24 6.29 -6.95
CA GLU A 185 16.52 6.27 -7.67
C GLU A 185 16.26 6.18 -9.19
N SER A 186 16.47 7.28 -9.91
CA SER A 186 16.58 7.24 -11.37
C SER A 186 17.68 6.28 -11.78
N PRO A 187 17.52 5.46 -12.84
CA PRO A 187 18.60 4.63 -13.36
C PRO A 187 19.78 5.55 -13.75
N ARG A 188 20.93 5.33 -13.13
CA ARG A 188 22.15 6.02 -13.57
C ARG A 188 22.45 5.56 -14.98
N PRO A 189 22.79 6.46 -15.91
CA PRO A 189 23.21 6.05 -17.24
C PRO A 189 24.45 5.17 -17.11
N CYS A 190 24.41 4.02 -17.76
CA CYS A 190 25.60 3.18 -17.92
C CYS A 190 26.67 3.97 -18.65
N THR A 191 27.78 4.26 -17.98
CA THR A 191 29.03 4.74 -18.60
C THR A 191 29.86 3.56 -19.10
#